data_d742b1d149f7cf86636080b38eab36d3
#
_entry.id   d742b1d149f7cf86636080b38eab36d3
#
_cell.length_a   1.000
_cell.length_b   1.000
_cell.length_c   1.000
_cell.angle_alpha   90.00
_cell.angle_beta   90.00
_cell.angle_gamma   90.00
#
_symmetry.space_group_name_H-M   'P 1'
#
loop_
_entity.id
_entity.type
_entity.pdbx_description
1 polymer ?
#
loop_
_entity_poly.entity_id
_entity_poly.type
_entity_poly.pdbx_seq_one_letter_code
_entity_poly.pdbx_strand_id
1 'polypeptide(L)'
;MAAHDGPGRYALFGHPVSHSWSPFIHGLFARQFDHVVDYKLCDVDPMTFRRAVIDFFVEGGAGANVTLPHKPAAAEIVNELSARAERARAVNTIIRRSPTELLGDNTDGAGLVTDLVSNLGVTVRGSRLLVLGAGGAVRGVLAPLLEQEPREVRIANRTPERAVRLRDDFLSGGQDFVLLF
;
A
#
# COMPACT_ATOMS: atom_id res chain seq x y z
N MET A 1 28.77 -5.11 -4.35
CA MET A 1 27.52 -5.60 -3.71
C MET A 1 27.84 -6.95 -3.12
N ALA A 2 27.89 -7.09 -1.79
CA ALA A 2 28.06 -8.39 -1.17
C ALA A 2 26.74 -9.18 -1.37
N ALA A 3 26.83 -10.31 -2.09
CA ALA A 3 25.74 -11.26 -2.17
C ALA A 3 25.48 -11.79 -0.75
N HIS A 4 24.29 -11.58 -0.23
CA HIS A 4 23.83 -12.30 0.95
C HIS A 4 23.61 -13.75 0.49
N ASP A 5 24.47 -14.69 0.92
CA ASP A 5 24.40 -16.12 0.62
C ASP A 5 23.20 -16.84 1.28
N GLY A 6 22.23 -16.13 1.79
CA GLY A 6 21.06 -16.67 2.45
C GLY A 6 19.74 -16.15 1.86
N PRO A 7 18.61 -16.78 2.25
CA PRO A 7 17.29 -16.32 1.80
C PRO A 7 17.04 -14.86 2.20
N GLY A 8 16.53 -14.06 1.27
CA GLY A 8 16.12 -12.68 1.59
C GLY A 8 15.05 -12.67 2.69
N ARG A 9 15.27 -11.87 3.74
CA ARG A 9 14.33 -11.74 4.87
C ARG A 9 13.30 -10.66 4.57
N TYR A 10 12.04 -11.04 4.55
CA TYR A 10 10.90 -10.15 4.31
C TYR A 10 9.86 -10.26 5.42
N ALA A 11 9.04 -9.24 5.57
CA ALA A 11 7.99 -9.22 6.58
C ALA A 11 6.72 -8.55 6.09
N LEU A 12 5.57 -8.92 6.67
CA LEU A 12 4.37 -8.12 6.68
C LEU A 12 4.16 -7.56 8.08
N PHE A 13 4.13 -6.25 8.19
CA PHE A 13 3.78 -5.54 9.42
C PHE A 13 2.31 -5.12 9.40
N GLY A 14 1.57 -5.39 10.46
CA GLY A 14 0.18 -4.99 10.64
C GLY A 14 -0.34 -5.36 12.03
N HIS A 15 -1.65 -5.12 12.28
CA HIS A 15 -2.28 -5.50 13.55
C HIS A 15 -3.81 -5.55 13.41
N PRO A 16 -4.43 -6.75 13.51
CA PRO A 16 -3.81 -8.09 13.53
C PRO A 16 -3.41 -8.57 12.13
N VAL A 17 -2.42 -9.47 12.01
CA VAL A 17 -1.95 -10.04 10.73
C VAL A 17 -1.97 -11.57 10.65
N SER A 18 -2.32 -12.26 11.71
CA SER A 18 -2.26 -13.74 11.78
C SER A 18 -3.05 -14.46 10.67
N HIS A 19 -4.07 -13.83 10.12
CA HIS A 19 -4.93 -14.34 9.04
C HIS A 19 -4.39 -14.08 7.63
N SER A 20 -3.23 -13.40 7.49
CA SER A 20 -2.72 -12.99 6.19
C SER A 20 -2.12 -14.15 5.39
N TRP A 21 -2.48 -14.20 4.11
CA TRP A 21 -1.93 -15.14 3.12
C TRP A 21 -0.63 -14.66 2.48
N SER A 22 -0.11 -13.50 2.86
CA SER A 22 1.09 -12.90 2.25
C SER A 22 2.30 -13.85 2.24
N PRO A 23 2.63 -14.59 3.32
CA PRO A 23 3.77 -15.53 3.26
C PRO A 23 3.60 -16.62 2.21
N PHE A 24 2.39 -17.16 2.07
CA PHE A 24 2.08 -18.18 1.07
C PHE A 24 2.19 -17.62 -0.35
N ILE A 25 1.59 -16.45 -0.61
CA ILE A 25 1.57 -15.81 -1.92
C ILE A 25 2.99 -15.43 -2.36
N HIS A 26 3.76 -14.78 -1.49
CA HIS A 26 5.15 -14.41 -1.79
C HIS A 26 6.06 -15.63 -1.95
N GLY A 27 5.80 -16.71 -1.21
CA GLY A 27 6.49 -17.98 -1.41
C GLY A 27 6.22 -18.62 -2.78
N LEU A 28 4.99 -18.51 -3.29
CA LEU A 28 4.66 -18.96 -4.66
C LEU A 28 5.35 -18.08 -5.70
N PHE A 29 5.32 -16.76 -5.55
CA PHE A 29 5.99 -15.84 -6.49
C PHE A 29 7.50 -16.08 -6.52
N ALA A 30 8.13 -16.25 -5.36
CA ALA A 30 9.56 -16.51 -5.27
C ALA A 30 9.97 -17.76 -6.03
N ARG A 31 9.19 -18.84 -5.95
CA ARG A 31 9.44 -20.09 -6.70
C ARG A 31 9.41 -19.92 -8.22
N GLN A 32 8.57 -19.00 -8.74
CA GLN A 32 8.50 -18.72 -10.18
C GLN A 32 9.78 -18.09 -10.74
N PHE A 33 10.60 -17.50 -9.87
CA PHE A 33 11.84 -16.82 -10.21
C PHE A 33 13.08 -17.46 -9.59
N ASP A 34 12.95 -18.70 -9.10
CA ASP A 34 14.03 -19.43 -8.42
C ASP A 34 14.65 -18.67 -7.23
N HIS A 35 13.84 -17.87 -6.53
CA HIS A 35 14.24 -17.15 -5.33
C HIS A 35 13.85 -17.91 -4.07
N VAL A 36 14.72 -17.82 -3.05
CA VAL A 36 14.41 -18.28 -1.69
C VAL A 36 14.12 -17.08 -0.82
N VAL A 37 12.93 -17.05 -0.20
CA VAL A 37 12.49 -15.97 0.66
C VAL A 37 12.10 -16.50 2.04
N ASP A 38 12.53 -15.81 3.10
CA ASP A 38 12.02 -15.96 4.47
C ASP A 38 11.02 -14.82 4.72
N TYR A 39 9.73 -15.10 4.56
CA TYR A 39 8.67 -14.09 4.69
C TYR A 39 7.86 -14.34 5.97
N LYS A 40 7.86 -13.39 6.90
CA LYS A 40 7.24 -13.51 8.22
C LYS A 40 6.08 -12.52 8.42
N LEU A 41 5.13 -12.92 9.26
CA LEU A 41 4.09 -12.05 9.78
C LEU A 41 4.60 -11.40 11.08
N CYS A 42 4.56 -10.08 11.13
CA CYS A 42 4.93 -9.27 12.30
C CYS A 42 3.67 -8.55 12.81
N ASP A 43 3.01 -9.16 13.80
CA ASP A 43 1.87 -8.55 14.49
C ASP A 43 2.40 -7.53 15.50
N VAL A 44 2.22 -6.24 15.22
CA VAL A 44 2.88 -5.16 15.96
C VAL A 44 1.87 -4.07 16.32
N ASP A 45 1.80 -3.74 17.60
CA ASP A 45 0.99 -2.63 18.09
C ASP A 45 1.46 -1.28 17.51
N PRO A 46 0.54 -0.33 17.24
CA PRO A 46 0.87 0.99 16.71
C PRO A 46 1.95 1.77 17.50
N MET A 47 2.00 1.60 18.82
CA MET A 47 2.99 2.30 19.65
C MET A 47 4.41 1.79 19.46
N THR A 48 4.59 0.53 19.04
CA THR A 48 5.88 -0.10 18.84
C THR A 48 6.29 -0.26 17.38
N PHE A 49 5.38 0.05 16.45
CA PHE A 49 5.54 -0.16 15.01
C PHE A 49 6.83 0.45 14.45
N ARG A 50 7.08 1.74 14.73
CA ARG A 50 8.29 2.43 14.25
C ARG A 50 9.57 1.69 14.66
N ARG A 51 9.65 1.28 15.93
CA ARG A 51 10.81 0.57 16.47
C ARG A 51 10.97 -0.79 15.81
N ALA A 52 9.88 -1.55 15.68
CA ALA A 52 9.92 -2.89 15.08
C ALA A 52 10.38 -2.86 13.62
N VAL A 53 9.96 -1.87 12.83
CA VAL A 53 10.41 -1.70 11.43
C VAL A 53 11.91 -1.37 11.39
N ILE A 54 12.37 -0.43 12.22
CA ILE A 54 13.79 -0.05 12.25
C ILE A 54 14.66 -1.25 12.64
N ASP A 55 14.30 -1.95 13.71
CA ASP A 55 15.05 -3.13 14.18
C ASP A 55 15.11 -4.23 13.12
N PHE A 56 13.99 -4.51 12.44
CA PHE A 56 13.95 -5.47 11.32
C PHE A 56 14.96 -5.14 10.22
N PHE A 57 15.03 -3.88 9.79
CA PHE A 57 15.99 -3.48 8.76
C PHE A 57 17.43 -3.43 9.26
N VAL A 58 17.68 -3.03 10.51
CA VAL A 58 19.00 -3.10 11.15
C VAL A 58 19.50 -4.54 11.22
N GLU A 59 18.62 -5.50 11.52
CA GLU A 59 18.92 -6.94 11.55
C GLU A 59 19.05 -7.58 10.16
N GLY A 60 19.03 -6.82 9.09
CA GLY A 60 19.26 -7.32 7.72
C GLY A 60 18.00 -7.64 6.93
N GLY A 61 16.84 -7.12 7.30
CA GLY A 61 15.62 -7.20 6.49
C GLY A 61 15.86 -6.65 5.07
N ALA A 62 15.38 -7.36 4.05
CA ALA A 62 15.57 -7.02 2.64
C ALA A 62 14.44 -6.14 2.10
N GLY A 63 13.24 -6.29 2.64
CA GLY A 63 12.05 -5.52 2.28
C GLY A 63 10.88 -5.88 3.17
N ALA A 64 9.84 -5.05 3.17
CA ALA A 64 8.65 -5.33 3.96
C ALA A 64 7.37 -4.84 3.27
N ASN A 65 6.27 -5.53 3.51
CA ASN A 65 4.95 -5.00 3.28
C ASN A 65 4.36 -4.44 4.59
N VAL A 66 3.45 -3.50 4.44
CA VAL A 66 2.74 -2.87 5.55
C VAL A 66 1.24 -2.88 5.27
N THR A 67 0.47 -3.31 6.27
CA THR A 67 -0.98 -3.28 6.20
C THR A 67 -1.59 -2.48 7.36
N LEU A 68 -2.89 -2.54 7.53
CA LEU A 68 -3.62 -1.86 8.59
C LEU A 68 -3.04 -2.19 9.98
N PRO A 69 -2.97 -1.20 10.88
CA PRO A 69 -3.31 0.23 10.71
C PRO A 69 -2.12 1.10 10.28
N HIS A 70 -0.98 0.52 9.93
CA HIS A 70 0.33 1.15 9.94
C HIS A 70 0.73 1.88 8.64
N LYS A 71 -0.02 1.76 7.53
CA LYS A 71 0.36 2.35 6.24
C LYS A 71 0.68 3.86 6.29
N PRO A 72 -0.06 4.71 7.04
CA PRO A 72 0.31 6.12 7.18
C PRO A 72 1.61 6.31 7.98
N ALA A 73 1.77 5.59 9.10
CA ALA A 73 2.98 5.69 9.93
C ALA A 73 4.23 5.19 9.19
N ALA A 74 4.09 4.22 8.27
CA ALA A 74 5.19 3.74 7.44
C ALA A 74 5.74 4.83 6.51
N ALA A 75 4.90 5.77 6.04
CA ALA A 75 5.34 6.89 5.23
C ALA A 75 6.25 7.88 6.00
N GLU A 76 6.15 7.89 7.33
CA GLU A 76 6.97 8.74 8.21
C GLU A 76 8.31 8.10 8.60
N ILE A 77 8.51 6.82 8.28
CA ILE A 77 9.71 6.07 8.67
C ILE A 77 10.75 6.02 7.55
N VAL A 78 10.29 5.97 6.31
CA VAL A 78 11.14 5.82 5.13
C VAL A 78 11.86 7.12 4.78
N ASN A 79 12.99 7.00 4.07
CA ASN A 79 13.80 8.16 3.67
C ASN A 79 13.24 8.86 2.43
N GLU A 80 12.59 8.10 1.54
CA GLU A 80 12.04 8.59 0.28
C GLU A 80 10.68 7.94 0.03
N LEU A 81 9.77 8.67 -0.60
CA LEU A 81 8.47 8.16 -1.05
C LEU A 81 8.43 8.13 -2.58
N SER A 82 7.84 7.07 -3.13
CA SER A 82 7.43 7.09 -4.54
C SER A 82 6.30 8.11 -4.74
N ALA A 83 6.14 8.63 -5.96
CA ALA A 83 5.09 9.60 -6.26
C ALA A 83 3.69 9.11 -5.86
N ARG A 84 3.40 7.81 -6.05
CA ARG A 84 2.10 7.22 -5.66
C ARG A 84 1.96 7.06 -4.15
N ALA A 85 3.03 6.76 -3.42
CA ALA A 85 3.01 6.71 -1.96
C ALA A 85 2.85 8.10 -1.33
N GLU A 86 3.49 9.11 -1.92
CA GLU A 86 3.35 10.51 -1.53
C GLU A 86 1.90 11.00 -1.71
N ARG A 87 1.29 10.77 -2.89
CA ARG A 87 -0.11 11.10 -3.14
C ARG A 87 -1.07 10.37 -2.21
N ALA A 88 -0.82 9.08 -1.91
CA ALA A 88 -1.61 8.29 -0.99
C ALA A 88 -1.42 8.71 0.48
N ARG A 89 -0.30 9.35 0.82
CA ARG A 89 0.19 9.56 2.20
C ARG A 89 0.16 8.26 3.00
N ALA A 90 0.55 7.18 2.34
CA ALA A 90 0.53 5.84 2.90
C ALA A 90 1.49 4.92 2.14
N VAL A 91 2.20 4.07 2.87
CA VAL A 91 3.15 3.08 2.33
C VAL A 91 2.62 1.69 2.64
N ASN A 92 2.55 0.83 1.63
CA ASN A 92 2.26 -0.59 1.78
C ASN A 92 3.47 -1.48 1.48
N THR A 93 4.54 -0.90 0.93
CA THR A 93 5.75 -1.62 0.54
C THR A 93 6.97 -0.79 0.91
N ILE A 94 7.89 -1.36 1.69
CA ILE A 94 9.17 -0.74 2.03
C ILE A 94 10.27 -1.50 1.32
N ILE A 95 11.05 -0.79 0.52
CA ILE A 95 12.13 -1.30 -0.31
C ILE A 95 13.45 -0.82 0.28
N ARG A 96 14.36 -1.74 0.61
CA ARG A 96 15.71 -1.40 1.04
C ARG A 96 16.58 -1.11 -0.18
N ARG A 97 17.01 0.13 -0.35
CA ARG A 97 17.94 0.54 -1.41
C ARG A 97 19.39 0.37 -0.99
N SER A 98 19.69 0.66 0.27
CA SER A 98 21.02 0.52 0.87
C SER A 98 20.89 0.17 2.37
N PRO A 99 21.98 -0.06 3.11
CA PRO A 99 21.91 -0.28 4.55
C PRO A 99 21.21 0.83 5.35
N THR A 100 21.21 2.08 4.82
CA THR A 100 20.67 3.26 5.50
C THR A 100 19.52 3.93 4.75
N GLU A 101 19.12 3.40 3.58
CA GLU A 101 18.11 4.05 2.73
C GLU A 101 16.91 3.12 2.48
N LEU A 102 15.74 3.57 2.87
CA LEU A 102 14.46 2.94 2.67
C LEU A 102 13.60 3.78 1.74
N LEU A 103 13.06 3.17 0.69
CA LEU A 103 12.04 3.76 -0.17
C LEU A 103 10.68 3.19 0.22
N GLY A 104 9.71 4.06 0.44
CA GLY A 104 8.31 3.69 0.63
C GLY A 104 7.52 3.77 -0.67
N ASP A 105 6.75 2.75 -0.94
CA ASP A 105 5.89 2.68 -2.11
C ASP A 105 4.45 2.30 -1.74
N ASN A 106 3.50 2.63 -2.62
CA ASN A 106 2.11 2.19 -2.49
C ASN A 106 1.66 1.50 -3.78
N THR A 107 1.55 0.19 -3.72
CA THR A 107 1.19 -0.65 -4.86
C THR A 107 -0.30 -1.01 -4.90
N ASP A 108 -1.09 -0.64 -3.88
CA ASP A 108 -2.50 -1.03 -3.75
C ASP A 108 -3.32 -0.62 -4.98
N GLY A 109 -3.18 0.64 -5.39
CA GLY A 109 -3.97 1.17 -6.49
C GLY A 109 -3.54 0.65 -7.86
N ALA A 110 -2.24 0.53 -8.09
CA ALA A 110 -1.73 -0.06 -9.32
C ALA A 110 -2.19 -1.52 -9.46
N GLY A 111 -2.14 -2.28 -8.37
CA GLY A 111 -2.63 -3.67 -8.33
C GLY A 111 -4.13 -3.75 -8.63
N LEU A 112 -4.95 -2.91 -7.96
CA LEU A 112 -6.40 -2.89 -8.18
C LEU A 112 -6.76 -2.53 -9.62
N VAL A 113 -6.14 -1.48 -10.18
CA VAL A 113 -6.41 -1.06 -11.57
C VAL A 113 -6.00 -2.15 -12.56
N THR A 114 -4.83 -2.77 -12.36
CA THR A 114 -4.40 -3.89 -13.21
C THR A 114 -5.40 -5.04 -13.16
N ASP A 115 -5.89 -5.40 -11.98
CA ASP A 115 -6.85 -6.49 -11.84
C ASP A 115 -8.19 -6.15 -12.51
N LEU A 116 -8.75 -4.98 -12.23
CA LEU A 116 -10.01 -4.54 -12.84
C LEU A 116 -9.93 -4.48 -14.38
N VAL A 117 -8.89 -3.84 -14.91
CA VAL A 117 -8.81 -3.55 -16.34
C VAL A 117 -8.26 -4.75 -17.12
N SER A 118 -7.14 -5.34 -16.67
CA SER A 118 -6.44 -6.36 -17.44
C SER A 118 -6.98 -7.76 -17.18
N ASN A 119 -7.33 -8.11 -15.94
CA ASN A 119 -7.78 -9.46 -15.61
C ASN A 119 -9.29 -9.61 -15.74
N LEU A 120 -10.07 -8.61 -15.29
CA LEU A 120 -11.53 -8.67 -15.27
C LEU A 120 -12.19 -7.96 -16.46
N GLY A 121 -11.43 -7.23 -17.28
CA GLY A 121 -11.95 -6.52 -18.47
C GLY A 121 -12.92 -5.37 -18.12
N VAL A 122 -12.85 -4.83 -16.91
CA VAL A 122 -13.72 -3.72 -16.47
C VAL A 122 -13.28 -2.41 -17.12
N THR A 123 -14.20 -1.72 -17.79
CA THR A 123 -13.94 -0.39 -18.31
C THR A 123 -14.18 0.66 -17.22
N VAL A 124 -13.12 1.25 -16.71
CA VAL A 124 -13.16 2.33 -15.70
C VAL A 124 -13.38 3.70 -16.36
N ARG A 125 -12.78 3.93 -17.52
CA ARG A 125 -12.91 5.19 -18.28
C ARG A 125 -14.38 5.52 -18.56
N GLY A 126 -14.79 6.73 -18.19
CA GLY A 126 -16.17 7.20 -18.38
C GLY A 126 -17.23 6.55 -17.48
N SER A 127 -16.84 5.64 -16.61
CA SER A 127 -17.74 4.96 -15.67
C SER A 127 -18.10 5.85 -14.47
N ARG A 128 -19.09 5.42 -13.70
CA ARG A 128 -19.42 5.99 -12.38
C ARG A 128 -18.94 5.02 -11.30
N LEU A 129 -18.08 5.50 -10.43
CA LEU A 129 -17.51 4.71 -9.33
C LEU A 129 -18.23 5.03 -8.02
N LEU A 130 -18.58 4.01 -7.26
CA LEU A 130 -18.99 4.12 -5.86
C LEU A 130 -17.90 3.54 -4.99
N VAL A 131 -17.31 4.36 -4.13
CA VAL A 131 -16.26 3.99 -3.18
C VAL A 131 -16.86 3.97 -1.78
N LEU A 132 -16.81 2.81 -1.13
CA LEU A 132 -17.30 2.62 0.23
C LEU A 132 -16.15 2.74 1.24
N GLY A 133 -16.14 3.84 2.00
CA GLY A 133 -15.11 4.17 2.98
C GLY A 133 -14.21 5.33 2.56
N ALA A 134 -13.43 5.85 3.54
CA ALA A 134 -12.46 6.92 3.35
C ALA A 134 -11.21 6.67 4.23
N GLY A 135 -10.79 5.41 4.32
CA GLY A 135 -9.61 4.98 5.08
C GLY A 135 -8.34 4.90 4.24
N GLY A 136 -7.28 4.37 4.84
CA GLY A 136 -5.96 4.23 4.21
C GLY A 136 -5.95 3.37 2.94
N ALA A 137 -6.80 2.34 2.85
CA ALA A 137 -6.93 1.54 1.64
C ALA A 137 -7.48 2.38 0.48
N VAL A 138 -8.54 3.17 0.72
CA VAL A 138 -9.10 4.05 -0.31
C VAL A 138 -8.10 5.11 -0.76
N ARG A 139 -7.32 5.68 0.17
CA ARG A 139 -6.22 6.61 -0.19
C ARG A 139 -5.22 5.98 -1.15
N GLY A 140 -4.86 4.72 -0.93
CA GLY A 140 -3.91 4.00 -1.78
C GLY A 140 -4.41 3.71 -3.19
N VAL A 141 -5.74 3.57 -3.37
CA VAL A 141 -6.31 3.18 -4.67
C VAL A 141 -6.92 4.33 -5.45
N LEU A 142 -7.25 5.45 -4.79
CA LEU A 142 -8.05 6.51 -5.41
C LEU A 142 -7.32 7.21 -6.56
N ALA A 143 -6.02 7.58 -6.39
CA ALA A 143 -5.27 8.25 -7.43
C ALA A 143 -5.15 7.41 -8.72
N PRO A 144 -4.71 6.13 -8.67
CA PRO A 144 -4.69 5.28 -9.86
C PRO A 144 -6.06 5.05 -10.51
N LEU A 145 -7.14 5.02 -9.72
CA LEU A 145 -8.50 4.95 -10.29
C LEU A 145 -8.90 6.24 -11.02
N LEU A 146 -8.55 7.42 -10.48
CA LEU A 146 -8.81 8.72 -11.11
C LEU A 146 -8.00 8.88 -12.41
N GLU A 147 -6.79 8.34 -12.48
CA GLU A 147 -5.96 8.30 -13.69
C GLU A 147 -6.61 7.49 -14.82
N GLN A 148 -7.57 6.62 -14.52
CA GLN A 148 -8.39 5.92 -15.53
C GLN A 148 -9.53 6.78 -16.09
N GLU A 149 -9.65 8.05 -15.69
CA GLU A 149 -10.64 9.01 -16.16
C GLU A 149 -12.10 8.52 -16.00
N PRO A 150 -12.53 8.11 -14.79
CA PRO A 150 -13.96 7.88 -14.55
C PRO A 150 -14.74 9.18 -14.73
N ARG A 151 -16.00 9.08 -15.16
CA ARG A 151 -16.88 10.24 -15.29
C ARG A 151 -17.25 10.86 -13.95
N GLU A 152 -17.44 10.02 -12.93
CA GLU A 152 -17.90 10.43 -11.61
C GLU A 152 -17.34 9.49 -10.54
N VAL A 153 -16.95 10.05 -9.40
CA VAL A 153 -16.59 9.27 -8.21
C VAL A 153 -17.48 9.66 -7.03
N ARG A 154 -18.22 8.69 -6.50
CA ARG A 154 -19.02 8.85 -5.29
C ARG A 154 -18.30 8.19 -4.12
N ILE A 155 -18.13 8.93 -3.03
CA ILE A 155 -17.53 8.42 -1.80
C ILE A 155 -18.59 8.38 -0.72
N ALA A 156 -18.90 7.18 -0.22
CA ALA A 156 -19.78 6.98 0.91
C ALA A 156 -18.97 6.61 2.15
N ASN A 157 -19.10 7.38 3.24
CA ASN A 157 -18.39 7.10 4.49
C ASN A 157 -19.22 7.51 5.71
N ARG A 158 -19.23 6.63 6.73
CA ARG A 158 -19.95 6.88 8.00
C ARG A 158 -19.51 8.16 8.72
N THR A 159 -18.26 8.59 8.54
CA THR A 159 -17.71 9.82 9.12
C THR A 159 -17.53 10.84 8.00
N PRO A 160 -18.44 11.85 7.87
CA PRO A 160 -18.44 12.82 6.78
C PRO A 160 -17.10 13.53 6.59
N GLU A 161 -16.48 13.97 7.69
CA GLU A 161 -15.24 14.74 7.66
C GLU A 161 -14.07 13.97 7.02
N ARG A 162 -14.07 12.64 7.10
CA ARG A 162 -13.06 11.80 6.44
C ARG A 162 -13.25 11.77 4.92
N ALA A 163 -14.50 11.71 4.47
CA ALA A 163 -14.81 11.75 3.05
C ALA A 163 -14.50 13.12 2.44
N VAL A 164 -14.81 14.20 3.16
CA VAL A 164 -14.47 15.58 2.76
C VAL A 164 -12.96 15.73 2.61
N ARG A 165 -12.18 15.36 3.63
CA ARG A 165 -10.70 15.44 3.57
C ARG A 165 -10.13 14.59 2.43
N LEU A 166 -10.66 13.38 2.24
CA LEU A 166 -10.21 12.52 1.15
C LEU A 166 -10.46 13.18 -0.21
N ARG A 167 -11.67 13.71 -0.44
CA ARG A 167 -11.99 14.46 -1.65
C ARG A 167 -11.02 15.63 -1.86
N ASP A 168 -10.83 16.47 -0.84
CA ASP A 168 -10.03 17.69 -0.93
C ASP A 168 -8.55 17.39 -1.23
N ASP A 169 -8.03 16.29 -0.70
CA ASP A 169 -6.67 15.82 -0.98
C ASP A 169 -6.49 15.38 -2.45
N PHE A 170 -7.57 15.03 -3.17
CA PHE A 170 -7.51 14.49 -4.54
C PHE A 170 -8.19 15.37 -5.61
N LEU A 171 -8.79 16.50 -5.25
CA LEU A 171 -9.58 17.39 -6.13
C LEU A 171 -8.80 18.06 -7.27
N SER A 172 -7.52 17.77 -7.48
CA SER A 172 -6.69 18.46 -8.48
C SER A 172 -6.94 18.06 -9.95
N GLY A 173 -7.93 17.19 -10.24
CA GLY A 173 -8.09 16.54 -11.54
C GLY A 173 -9.34 16.87 -12.35
N GLY A 174 -10.24 17.78 -11.90
CA GLY A 174 -11.41 18.15 -12.68
C GLY A 174 -12.53 17.09 -12.78
N GLN A 175 -12.44 16.01 -11.99
CA GLN A 175 -13.49 14.98 -11.90
C GLN A 175 -14.60 15.41 -10.94
N ASP A 176 -15.84 14.99 -11.26
CA ASP A 176 -16.98 15.21 -10.38
C ASP A 176 -16.94 14.27 -9.18
N PHE A 177 -16.75 14.84 -7.98
CA PHE A 177 -16.85 14.12 -6.72
C PHE A 177 -18.20 14.34 -6.04
N VAL A 178 -18.89 13.27 -5.72
CA VAL A 178 -20.13 13.28 -4.93
C VAL A 178 -19.86 12.60 -3.59
N LEU A 179 -20.18 13.29 -2.48
CA LEU A 179 -20.10 12.74 -1.15
C LEU A 179 -21.46 12.21 -0.71
N LEU A 180 -21.47 11.01 -0.13
CA LEU A 180 -22.64 10.37 0.45
C LEU A 180 -22.37 10.09 1.95
N PHE A 181 -23.33 10.44 2.80
CA PHE A 181 -23.19 10.32 4.26
C PHE A 181 -24.32 9.47 4.84
#